data_50ef9fd31204187d31bd4f7d33e3e3c0
#
_entry.id   50ef9fd31204187d31bd4f7d33e3e3c0
#
_cell.length_a   1.000
_cell.length_b   1.000
_cell.length_c   1.000
_cell.angle_alpha   90.00
_cell.angle_beta   90.00
_cell.angle_gamma   90.00
#
_symmetry.space_group_name_H-M   'P 1'
#
loop_
_entity.id
_entity.type
_entity.pdbx_description
1 polymer ?
#
loop_
_entity_poly.entity_id
_entity_poly.type
_entity_poly.pdbx_seq_one_letter_code
_entity_poly.pdbx_strand_id
1 'polypeptide(L)'
;MRSNVGVWKSLFMKEEFVGDNENPSTYLVEALAHCSECHTPRNMFGAMKTKQWMRGASNPSGKGKIPSIHPDDLKWTKEEIAEYLSSGLTPNYDVAGGNMALVVENLSKLSKEDLLLIASYIKNVK
;
A
#
# COMPACT_ATOMS: atom_id res chain seq x y z
N MET A 1 6.84 -23.50 19.16
CA MET A 1 6.19 -22.32 18.57
C MET A 1 7.00 -21.66 17.43
N ARG A 2 8.33 -21.57 17.52
CA ARG A 2 9.19 -20.99 16.44
C ARG A 2 9.19 -21.79 15.13
N SER A 3 9.10 -23.10 15.17
CA SER A 3 9.06 -23.97 13.99
C SER A 3 7.85 -23.72 13.08
N ASN A 4 6.69 -23.38 13.66
CA ASN A 4 5.49 -23.08 12.88
C ASN A 4 5.60 -21.80 12.06
N VAL A 5 6.36 -20.80 12.55
CA VAL A 5 6.65 -19.57 11.80
C VAL A 5 7.55 -19.85 10.60
N GLY A 6 8.52 -20.76 10.73
CA GLY A 6 9.37 -21.18 9.61
C GLY A 6 8.58 -21.85 8.49
N VAL A 7 7.67 -22.76 8.85
CA VAL A 7 6.78 -23.41 7.87
C VAL A 7 5.85 -22.39 7.22
N TRP A 8 5.26 -21.49 7.99
CA TRP A 8 4.41 -20.43 7.45
C TRP A 8 5.18 -19.55 6.46
N LYS A 9 6.40 -19.13 6.81
CA LYS A 9 7.26 -18.34 5.92
C LYS A 9 7.53 -19.05 4.59
N SER A 10 7.91 -20.33 4.64
CA SER A 10 8.21 -21.10 3.42
C SER A 10 6.99 -21.28 2.51
N LEU A 11 5.79 -21.29 3.06
CA LEU A 11 4.55 -21.44 2.30
C LEU A 11 4.00 -20.13 1.73
N PHE A 12 4.18 -19.02 2.45
CA PHE A 12 3.45 -17.78 2.16
C PHE A 12 4.33 -16.56 1.90
N MET A 13 5.58 -16.54 2.33
CA MET A 13 6.50 -15.45 2.02
C MET A 13 7.32 -15.75 0.78
N LYS A 14 7.20 -14.87 -0.20
CA LYS A 14 8.13 -14.80 -1.32
C LYS A 14 9.16 -13.73 -1.01
N GLU A 15 10.42 -13.99 -1.33
CA GLU A 15 11.53 -13.04 -1.16
C GLU A 15 11.59 -11.99 -2.30
N GLU A 16 10.63 -12.03 -3.22
CA GLU A 16 10.57 -11.14 -4.38
C GLU A 16 9.43 -10.13 -4.24
N PHE A 17 9.66 -8.93 -4.74
CA PHE A 17 8.61 -7.91 -4.88
C PHE A 17 7.56 -8.37 -5.90
N VAL A 18 6.34 -7.83 -5.77
CA VAL A 18 5.26 -8.04 -6.75
C VAL A 18 5.50 -7.16 -7.98
N GLY A 19 6.03 -5.96 -7.77
CA GLY A 19 6.43 -5.05 -8.85
C GLY A 19 7.80 -5.40 -9.44
N ASP A 20 8.22 -4.60 -10.40
CA ASP A 20 9.53 -4.74 -11.04
C ASP A 20 10.66 -4.39 -10.05
N ASN A 21 11.55 -5.33 -9.80
CA ASN A 21 12.66 -5.19 -8.85
C ASN A 21 13.67 -4.09 -9.24
N GLU A 22 13.78 -3.76 -10.52
CA GLU A 22 14.67 -2.72 -11.00
C GLU A 22 14.08 -1.31 -10.90
N ASN A 23 12.77 -1.22 -10.65
CA ASN A 23 12.08 0.05 -10.55
C ASN A 23 12.19 0.63 -9.13
N PRO A 24 12.77 1.84 -8.96
CA PRO A 24 12.88 2.49 -7.65
C PRO A 24 11.54 2.63 -6.91
N SER A 25 10.45 2.81 -7.64
CA SER A 25 9.12 2.95 -7.07
C SER A 25 8.66 1.67 -6.35
N THR A 26 9.09 0.50 -6.83
CA THR A 26 8.79 -0.79 -6.20
C THR A 26 9.38 -0.85 -4.79
N TYR A 27 10.65 -0.48 -4.64
CA TYR A 27 11.32 -0.44 -3.34
C TYR A 27 10.65 0.56 -2.38
N LEU A 28 10.32 1.76 -2.88
CA LEU A 28 9.62 2.77 -2.07
C LEU A 28 8.27 2.27 -1.55
N VAL A 29 7.49 1.58 -2.38
CA VAL A 29 6.13 1.17 -2.04
C VAL A 29 6.09 -0.14 -1.27
N GLU A 30 6.86 -1.14 -1.69
CA GLU A 30 6.77 -2.49 -1.11
C GLU A 30 7.69 -2.69 0.10
N ALA A 31 8.86 -2.03 0.12
CA ALA A 31 9.83 -2.18 1.21
C ALA A 31 9.78 -1.05 2.25
N LEU A 32 9.66 0.21 1.84
CA LEU A 32 9.73 1.35 2.77
C LEU A 32 8.37 1.81 3.27
N ALA A 33 7.42 2.06 2.36
CA ALA A 33 6.10 2.58 2.73
C ALA A 33 5.09 1.48 3.14
N HIS A 34 5.34 0.22 2.77
CA HIS A 34 4.52 -0.95 3.11
C HIS A 34 3.03 -0.83 2.75
N CYS A 35 2.68 -0.11 1.70
CA CYS A 35 1.29 0.16 1.33
C CYS A 35 0.43 -1.11 1.23
N SER A 36 1.02 -2.19 0.68
CA SER A 36 0.37 -3.48 0.52
C SER A 36 -0.03 -4.15 1.83
N GLU A 37 0.68 -3.90 2.92
CA GLU A 37 0.40 -4.50 4.23
C GLU A 37 -1.01 -4.16 4.73
N CYS A 38 -1.48 -2.95 4.43
CA CYS A 38 -2.81 -2.48 4.78
C CYS A 38 -3.80 -2.61 3.61
N HIS A 39 -3.38 -2.30 2.38
CA HIS A 39 -4.27 -2.20 1.22
C HIS A 39 -4.47 -3.52 0.46
N THR A 40 -3.85 -4.63 0.87
CA THR A 40 -4.05 -5.96 0.27
C THR A 40 -4.78 -6.88 1.25
N PRO A 41 -5.84 -7.59 0.83
CA PRO A 41 -6.56 -8.48 1.73
C PRO A 41 -5.72 -9.70 2.10
N ARG A 42 -6.01 -10.29 3.25
CA ARG A 42 -5.33 -11.48 3.76
C ARG A 42 -6.23 -12.71 3.73
N ASN A 43 -5.63 -13.88 3.64
CA ASN A 43 -6.33 -15.15 3.77
C ASN A 43 -6.50 -15.50 5.27
N MET A 44 -7.16 -16.65 5.53
CA MET A 44 -7.40 -17.14 6.89
C MET A 44 -6.11 -17.45 7.69
N PHE A 45 -4.98 -17.60 7.02
CA PHE A 45 -3.67 -17.83 7.64
C PHE A 45 -2.87 -16.53 7.83
N GLY A 46 -3.46 -15.37 7.54
CA GLY A 46 -2.84 -14.05 7.68
C GLY A 46 -1.90 -13.66 6.53
N ALA A 47 -1.76 -14.49 5.49
CA ALA A 47 -0.93 -14.19 4.34
C ALA A 47 -1.65 -13.27 3.34
N MET A 48 -0.92 -12.34 2.71
CA MET A 48 -1.47 -11.44 1.69
C MET A 48 -1.94 -12.22 0.46
N LYS A 49 -3.11 -11.87 -0.06
CA LYS A 49 -3.63 -12.39 -1.32
C LYS A 49 -3.04 -11.63 -2.50
N THR A 50 -1.86 -12.03 -2.97
CA THR A 50 -1.14 -11.33 -4.05
C THR A 50 -1.93 -11.20 -5.35
N LYS A 51 -2.88 -12.09 -5.61
CA LYS A 51 -3.83 -11.97 -6.74
C LYS A 51 -4.86 -10.83 -6.58
N GLN A 52 -4.96 -10.26 -5.38
CA GLN A 52 -5.83 -9.13 -5.06
C GLN A 52 -4.97 -7.95 -4.54
N TRP A 53 -3.78 -7.78 -5.13
CA TRP A 53 -2.80 -6.78 -4.74
C TRP A 53 -3.40 -5.38 -4.76
N MET A 54 -3.26 -4.65 -3.66
CA MET A 54 -3.74 -3.28 -3.46
C MET A 54 -5.27 -3.08 -3.60
N ARG A 55 -6.08 -4.15 -3.56
CA ARG A 55 -7.54 -4.05 -3.75
C ARG A 55 -8.34 -3.80 -2.48
N GLY A 56 -7.67 -3.33 -1.45
CA GLY A 56 -8.31 -3.02 -0.17
C GLY A 56 -8.45 -4.23 0.74
N ALA A 57 -8.75 -3.97 2.01
CA ALA A 57 -8.85 -5.00 3.03
C ALA A 57 -9.86 -4.63 4.12
N SER A 58 -10.21 -5.59 4.97
CA SER A 58 -10.90 -5.31 6.22
C SER A 58 -9.94 -4.63 7.18
N ASN A 59 -10.41 -3.63 7.92
CA ASN A 59 -9.57 -2.96 8.91
C ASN A 59 -9.24 -3.94 10.06
N PRO A 60 -7.95 -4.19 10.35
CA PRO A 60 -7.55 -5.08 11.45
C PRO A 60 -7.98 -4.58 12.83
N SER A 61 -8.28 -3.28 12.98
CA SER A 61 -8.87 -2.71 14.20
C SER A 61 -10.35 -3.06 14.40
N GLY A 62 -10.95 -3.87 13.53
CA GLY A 62 -12.28 -4.45 13.67
C GLY A 62 -13.44 -3.59 13.14
N LYS A 63 -13.23 -2.33 12.80
CA LYS A 63 -14.28 -1.45 12.25
C LYS A 63 -13.86 -0.83 10.92
N GLY A 64 -14.74 -0.93 9.93
CA GLY A 64 -14.54 -0.32 8.62
C GLY A 64 -13.68 -1.14 7.66
N LYS A 65 -13.41 -0.55 6.52
CA LYS A 65 -12.59 -1.12 5.44
C LYS A 65 -11.46 -0.18 5.09
N ILE A 66 -10.31 -0.76 4.74
CA ILE A 66 -9.21 -0.05 4.10
C ILE A 66 -9.51 -0.04 2.60
N PRO A 67 -9.55 1.12 1.95
CA PRO A 67 -9.98 1.22 0.55
C PRO A 67 -8.99 0.55 -0.40
N SER A 68 -9.49 0.17 -1.58
CA SER A 68 -8.66 -0.20 -2.71
C SER A 68 -7.88 1.01 -3.21
N ILE A 69 -6.58 0.81 -3.46
CA ILE A 69 -5.74 1.78 -4.19
C ILE A 69 -5.29 1.23 -5.55
N HIS A 70 -5.90 0.11 -5.98
CA HIS A 70 -5.69 -0.44 -7.31
C HIS A 70 -6.21 0.52 -8.38
N PRO A 71 -5.53 0.68 -9.54
CA PRO A 71 -5.93 1.66 -10.57
C PRO A 71 -7.31 1.38 -11.19
N ASP A 72 -7.83 0.16 -11.09
CA ASP A 72 -9.20 -0.14 -11.51
C ASP A 72 -10.25 0.58 -10.64
N ASP A 73 -9.94 0.82 -9.38
CA ASP A 73 -10.85 1.38 -8.39
C ASP A 73 -10.52 2.83 -8.06
N LEU A 74 -9.24 3.17 -7.88
CA LEU A 74 -8.76 4.51 -7.59
C LEU A 74 -8.55 5.30 -8.88
N LYS A 75 -9.46 6.22 -9.20
CA LYS A 75 -9.43 7.00 -10.44
C LYS A 75 -8.61 8.30 -10.37
N TRP A 76 -7.92 8.53 -9.27
CA TRP A 76 -7.07 9.70 -9.11
C TRP A 76 -5.90 9.71 -10.09
N THR A 77 -5.46 10.90 -10.47
CA THR A 77 -4.21 11.10 -11.22
C THR A 77 -2.99 10.86 -10.34
N LYS A 78 -1.81 10.76 -10.94
CA LYS A 78 -0.55 10.64 -10.17
C LYS A 78 -0.31 11.86 -9.30
N GLU A 79 -0.65 13.02 -9.80
CA GLU A 79 -0.52 14.30 -9.10
C GLU A 79 -1.46 14.38 -7.90
N GLU A 80 -2.71 13.94 -8.05
CA GLU A 80 -3.67 13.87 -6.94
C GLU A 80 -3.26 12.87 -5.86
N ILE A 81 -2.70 11.72 -6.25
CA ILE A 81 -2.15 10.74 -5.30
C ILE A 81 -0.96 11.34 -4.55
N ALA A 82 -0.01 11.97 -5.27
CA ALA A 82 1.16 12.59 -4.65
C ALA A 82 0.76 13.74 -3.71
N GLU A 83 -0.21 14.56 -4.11
CA GLU A 83 -0.76 15.62 -3.26
C GLU A 83 -1.42 15.06 -2.00
N TYR A 84 -2.23 14.02 -2.12
CA TYR A 84 -2.83 13.33 -0.96
C TYR A 84 -1.77 12.80 0.01
N LEU A 85 -0.71 12.19 -0.50
CA LEU A 85 0.38 11.66 0.33
C LEU A 85 1.21 12.76 1.00
N SER A 86 1.20 13.97 0.45
CA SER A 86 1.88 15.16 1.00
C SER A 86 1.02 15.92 2.00
N SER A 87 -0.24 16.17 1.67
CA SER A 87 -1.13 17.07 2.43
C SER A 87 -2.17 16.35 3.28
N GLY A 88 -2.50 15.10 2.93
CA GLY A 88 -3.61 14.36 3.51
C GLY A 88 -4.98 14.74 2.96
N LEU A 89 -5.04 15.62 1.96
CA LEU A 89 -6.31 16.04 1.35
C LEU A 89 -6.62 15.21 0.11
N THR A 90 -7.83 14.66 0.07
CA THR A 90 -8.35 14.02 -1.13
C THR A 90 -8.72 15.04 -2.20
N PRO A 91 -8.90 14.65 -3.48
CA PRO A 91 -9.38 15.56 -4.52
C PRO A 91 -10.74 16.24 -4.21
N ASN A 92 -11.53 15.63 -3.32
CA ASN A 92 -12.81 16.17 -2.86
C ASN A 92 -12.70 16.97 -1.56
N TYR A 93 -11.46 17.30 -1.13
CA TYR A 93 -11.17 18.04 0.11
C TYR A 93 -11.55 17.31 1.41
N ASP A 94 -11.71 15.98 1.36
CA ASP A 94 -11.74 15.16 2.55
C ASP A 94 -10.35 14.95 3.13
N VAL A 95 -10.25 14.60 4.40
CA VAL A 95 -8.98 14.45 5.13
C VAL A 95 -8.66 12.99 5.36
N ALA A 96 -7.37 12.64 5.26
CA ALA A 96 -6.89 11.32 5.63
C ALA A 96 -7.26 10.98 7.08
N GLY A 97 -7.93 9.84 7.27
CA GLY A 97 -8.40 9.39 8.58
C GLY A 97 -7.67 8.14 9.10
N GLY A 98 -7.87 7.85 10.38
CA GLY A 98 -7.34 6.65 11.01
C GLY A 98 -5.82 6.54 10.89
N ASN A 99 -5.34 5.31 10.66
CA ASN A 99 -3.90 5.05 10.52
C ASN A 99 -3.28 5.72 9.29
N MET A 100 -4.08 6.02 8.26
CA MET A 100 -3.55 6.70 7.06
C MET A 100 -3.08 8.11 7.36
N ALA A 101 -3.65 8.81 8.35
CA ALA A 101 -3.16 10.12 8.79
C ALA A 101 -1.71 10.06 9.27
N LEU A 102 -1.32 9.03 10.02
CA LEU A 102 0.06 8.82 10.46
C LEU A 102 1.00 8.47 9.30
N VAL A 103 0.51 7.72 8.32
CA VAL A 103 1.28 7.42 7.10
C VAL A 103 1.56 8.70 6.33
N VAL A 104 0.55 9.54 6.11
CA VAL A 104 0.69 10.83 5.44
C VAL A 104 1.65 11.76 6.19
N GLU A 105 1.56 11.84 7.52
CA GLU A 105 2.47 12.64 8.33
C GLU A 105 3.95 12.28 8.07
N ASN A 106 4.24 10.99 7.89
CA ASN A 106 5.59 10.53 7.58
C ASN A 106 5.96 10.73 6.10
N LEU A 107 5.07 10.39 5.18
CA LEU A 107 5.32 10.52 3.74
C LEU A 107 5.41 11.98 3.29
N SER A 108 4.76 12.92 3.97
CA SER A 108 4.86 14.36 3.68
C SER A 108 6.28 14.94 3.82
N LYS A 109 7.17 14.20 4.47
CA LYS A 109 8.59 14.57 4.61
C LYS A 109 9.46 14.15 3.40
N LEU A 110 8.91 13.34 2.50
CA LEU A 110 9.58 12.92 1.28
C LEU A 110 9.61 14.05 0.23
N SER A 111 10.53 13.92 -0.72
CA SER A 111 10.56 14.82 -1.87
C SER A 111 9.31 14.63 -2.74
N LYS A 112 8.98 15.66 -3.53
CA LYS A 112 7.88 15.56 -4.50
C LYS A 112 8.14 14.46 -5.53
N GLU A 113 9.39 14.27 -5.92
CA GLU A 113 9.84 13.23 -6.84
C GLU A 113 9.55 11.84 -6.28
N ASP A 114 9.87 11.58 -5.02
CA ASP A 114 9.59 10.30 -4.36
C ASP A 114 8.09 10.04 -4.25
N LEU A 115 7.30 11.06 -3.90
CA LEU A 115 5.83 10.94 -3.85
C LEU A 115 5.24 10.63 -5.24
N LEU A 116 5.78 11.22 -6.31
CA LEU A 116 5.38 10.91 -7.68
C LEU A 116 5.82 9.50 -8.11
N LEU A 117 6.95 9.00 -7.63
CA LEU A 117 7.37 7.60 -7.85
C LEU A 117 6.39 6.64 -7.19
N ILE A 118 6.00 6.90 -5.94
CA ILE A 118 4.98 6.11 -5.22
C ILE A 118 3.65 6.13 -6.00
N ALA A 119 3.19 7.30 -6.41
CA ALA A 119 1.98 7.47 -7.21
C ALA A 119 2.06 6.72 -8.55
N SER A 120 3.23 6.75 -9.19
CA SER A 120 3.47 6.02 -10.44
C SER A 120 3.36 4.51 -10.25
N TYR A 121 3.91 3.96 -9.16
CA TYR A 121 3.73 2.54 -8.82
C TYR A 121 2.24 2.21 -8.68
N ILE A 122 1.49 2.96 -7.88
CA ILE A 122 0.06 2.74 -7.64
C ILE A 122 -0.73 2.74 -8.96
N LYS A 123 -0.41 3.64 -9.89
CA LYS A 123 -1.09 3.72 -11.20
C LYS A 123 -0.72 2.59 -12.16
N ASN A 124 0.36 1.86 -11.92
CA ASN A 124 0.86 0.80 -12.80
C ASN A 124 0.72 -0.62 -12.18
N VAL A 125 0.06 -0.76 -11.05
CA VAL A 125 -0.29 -2.07 -10.46
C VAL A 125 -1.15 -2.85 -11.44
N LYS A 126 -0.83 -4.15 -11.63
CA LYS A 126 -1.54 -5.06 -12.56
C LYS A 126 -2.44 -6.03 -11.79
#